data_39f92b7f1255e04ca314e2949023041b
#
_entry.id   39f92b7f1255e04ca314e2949023041b
#
_cell.length_a   1.000
_cell.length_b   1.000
_cell.length_c   1.000
_cell.angle_alpha   90.00
_cell.angle_beta   90.00
_cell.angle_gamma   90.00
#
_symmetry.space_group_name_H-M   'P 1'
#
loop_
_entity.id
_entity.type
_entity.pdbx_description
1 polymer ?
#
loop_
_entity_poly.entity_id
_entity_poly.type
_entity_poly.pdbx_seq_one_letter_code
_entity_poly.pdbx_strand_id
1 'polypeptide(L)'
;MAIITAILLITALPLYVTFLGVYLPQSKYRQGLLFAARLPEEALESAEIRRVRQRFNKQMAYVAIGMALLLAVLLVLLHKWVAYQMIGYVVWMIAGTIGMVMPFRRAFRDTLAAKRLHNWYVGPRNTVWSDLRVAQLKNERAAPMALFAVPAALSAGLIWLGY
;
A
#
# COMPACT_ATOMS: atom_id res chain seq x y z
N MET A 1 -31.83 2.26 -5.93
CA MET A 1 -30.82 1.26 -6.32
C MET A 1 -29.75 1.86 -7.22
N ALA A 2 -30.06 2.43 -8.38
CA ALA A 2 -29.07 3.06 -9.29
C ALA A 2 -28.20 4.12 -8.64
N ILE A 3 -28.75 4.95 -7.75
CA ILE A 3 -28.02 6.03 -7.07
C ILE A 3 -26.90 5.47 -6.18
N ILE A 4 -27.16 4.42 -5.41
CA ILE A 4 -26.14 3.82 -4.52
C ILE A 4 -25.02 3.17 -5.34
N THR A 5 -25.39 2.44 -6.40
CA THR A 5 -24.40 1.86 -7.32
C THR A 5 -23.53 2.94 -7.97
N ALA A 6 -24.13 4.07 -8.36
CA ALA A 6 -23.40 5.21 -8.91
C ALA A 6 -22.45 5.84 -7.87
N ILE A 7 -22.89 6.03 -6.62
CA ILE A 7 -22.05 6.54 -5.54
C ILE A 7 -20.86 5.61 -5.29
N LEU A 8 -21.10 4.30 -5.22
CA LEU A 8 -20.02 3.32 -5.04
C LEU A 8 -19.01 3.34 -6.21
N LEU A 9 -19.48 3.49 -7.44
CA LEU A 9 -18.61 3.60 -8.60
C LEU A 9 -17.77 4.90 -8.56
N ILE A 10 -18.41 6.03 -8.25
CA ILE A 10 -17.75 7.34 -8.15
C ILE A 10 -16.67 7.32 -7.04
N THR A 11 -16.89 6.60 -5.95
CA THR A 11 -15.89 6.47 -4.87
C THR A 11 -14.83 5.41 -5.17
N ALA A 12 -15.18 4.31 -5.83
CA ALA A 12 -14.27 3.22 -6.16
C ALA A 12 -13.24 3.64 -7.22
N LEU A 13 -13.62 4.38 -8.25
CA LEU A 13 -12.71 4.77 -9.33
C LEU A 13 -11.53 5.62 -8.86
N PRO A 14 -11.72 6.73 -8.12
CA PRO A 14 -10.59 7.50 -7.59
C PRO A 14 -9.70 6.68 -6.66
N LEU A 15 -10.29 5.83 -5.81
CA LEU A 15 -9.54 4.96 -4.92
C LEU A 15 -8.68 3.98 -5.70
N TYR A 16 -9.23 3.34 -6.73
CA TYR A 16 -8.51 2.42 -7.60
C TYR A 16 -7.37 3.10 -8.36
N VAL A 17 -7.62 4.29 -8.93
CA VAL A 17 -6.61 5.11 -9.60
C VAL A 17 -5.50 5.51 -8.62
N THR A 18 -5.85 5.89 -7.40
CA THR A 18 -4.89 6.25 -6.34
C THR A 18 -4.00 5.05 -6.00
N PHE A 19 -4.56 3.86 -5.83
CA PHE A 19 -3.79 2.64 -5.58
C PHE A 19 -2.78 2.37 -6.71
N LEU A 20 -3.22 2.44 -7.97
CA LEU A 20 -2.32 2.26 -9.12
C LEU A 20 -1.25 3.37 -9.17
N GLY A 21 -1.64 4.61 -8.94
CA GLY A 21 -0.74 5.77 -8.94
C GLY A 21 0.33 5.72 -7.85
N VAL A 22 0.05 5.11 -6.70
CA VAL A 22 1.01 4.93 -5.61
C VAL A 22 1.96 3.76 -5.87
N TYR A 23 1.45 2.62 -6.32
CA TYR A 23 2.25 1.38 -6.39
C TYR A 23 2.97 1.16 -7.73
N LEU A 24 2.38 1.53 -8.86
CA LEU A 24 3.03 1.34 -10.16
C LEU A 24 4.35 2.12 -10.32
N PRO A 25 4.46 3.39 -9.87
CA PRO A 25 5.71 4.12 -9.97
C PRO A 25 6.85 3.55 -9.11
N GLN A 26 6.55 2.70 -8.12
CA GLN A 26 7.57 2.11 -7.24
C GLN A 26 8.56 1.19 -7.98
N SER A 27 8.19 0.69 -9.16
CA SER A 27 9.10 -0.07 -10.04
C SER A 27 10.06 0.80 -10.82
N LYS A 28 9.85 2.14 -10.80
CA LYS A 28 10.73 3.10 -11.46
C LYS A 28 11.81 3.56 -10.50
N TYR A 29 13.06 3.53 -10.98
CA TYR A 29 14.17 4.11 -10.23
C TYR A 29 14.03 5.63 -10.19
N ARG A 30 14.02 6.20 -8.99
CA ARG A 30 13.94 7.65 -8.77
C ARG A 30 14.82 8.03 -7.60
N GLN A 31 15.67 9.03 -7.79
CA GLN A 31 16.52 9.61 -6.73
C GLN A 31 17.37 8.58 -5.96
N GLY A 32 17.89 7.57 -6.66
CA GLY A 32 18.68 6.52 -6.01
C GLY A 32 17.85 5.44 -5.31
N LEU A 33 16.53 5.45 -5.47
CA LEU A 33 15.60 4.51 -4.82
C LEU A 33 14.90 3.62 -5.84
N LEU A 34 14.87 2.32 -5.57
CA LEU A 34 14.04 1.34 -6.24
C LEU A 34 13.31 0.52 -5.17
N PHE A 35 11.97 0.42 -5.24
CA PHE A 35 11.14 -0.21 -4.21
C PHE A 35 11.47 0.28 -2.79
N ALA A 36 11.70 1.60 -2.62
CA ALA A 36 12.15 2.22 -1.37
C ALA A 36 13.53 1.76 -0.85
N ALA A 37 14.29 0.96 -1.62
CA ALA A 37 15.66 0.56 -1.31
C ALA A 37 16.66 1.45 -2.07
N ARG A 38 17.67 1.98 -1.36
CA ARG A 38 18.78 2.73 -1.99
C ARG A 38 19.70 1.76 -2.74
N LEU A 39 19.85 1.99 -4.04
CA LEU A 39 20.70 1.19 -4.93
C LEU A 39 21.56 2.12 -5.79
N PRO A 40 22.81 1.72 -6.12
CA PRO A 40 23.61 2.41 -7.14
C PRO A 40 22.98 2.16 -8.53
N GLU A 41 23.25 3.05 -9.46
CA GLU A 41 22.72 2.94 -10.83
C GLU A 41 23.19 1.66 -11.54
N GLU A 42 24.43 1.25 -11.30
CA GLU A 42 25.01 0.02 -11.84
C GLU A 42 24.21 -1.25 -11.46
N ALA A 43 23.58 -1.25 -10.28
CA ALA A 43 22.77 -2.37 -9.83
C ALA A 43 21.51 -2.57 -10.68
N LEU A 44 21.03 -1.53 -11.38
CA LEU A 44 19.83 -1.61 -12.21
C LEU A 44 20.01 -2.52 -13.44
N GLU A 45 21.24 -2.65 -13.91
CA GLU A 45 21.60 -3.48 -15.06
C GLU A 45 21.69 -4.97 -14.70
N SER A 46 21.75 -5.28 -13.40
CA SER A 46 21.82 -6.65 -12.94
C SER A 46 20.58 -7.47 -13.35
N ALA A 47 20.81 -8.70 -13.77
CA ALA A 47 19.76 -9.63 -14.17
C ALA A 47 18.75 -9.88 -13.04
N GLU A 48 19.20 -9.84 -11.77
CA GLU A 48 18.35 -10.05 -10.59
C GLU A 48 17.36 -8.91 -10.40
N ILE A 49 17.84 -7.67 -10.41
CA ILE A 49 16.96 -6.50 -10.25
C ILE A 49 15.98 -6.40 -11.41
N ARG A 50 16.43 -6.71 -12.63
CA ARG A 50 15.55 -6.75 -13.80
C ARG A 50 14.43 -7.78 -13.62
N ARG A 51 14.75 -8.99 -13.12
CA ARG A 51 13.75 -10.03 -12.82
C ARG A 51 12.76 -9.59 -11.73
N VAL A 52 13.24 -8.97 -10.65
CA VAL A 52 12.38 -8.44 -9.59
C VAL A 52 11.38 -7.41 -10.15
N ARG A 53 11.86 -6.46 -10.97
CA ARG A 53 11.00 -5.46 -11.62
C ARG A 53 9.96 -6.09 -12.54
N GLN A 54 10.36 -7.04 -13.37
CA GLN A 54 9.45 -7.73 -14.29
C GLN A 54 8.39 -8.52 -13.53
N ARG A 55 8.82 -9.27 -12.48
CA ARG A 55 7.90 -10.03 -11.62
C ARG A 55 6.90 -9.10 -10.92
N PHE A 56 7.37 -7.99 -10.35
CA PHE A 56 6.52 -7.00 -9.72
C PHE A 56 5.50 -6.41 -10.69
N ASN A 57 5.94 -5.93 -11.86
CA ASN A 57 5.05 -5.34 -12.86
C ASN A 57 3.99 -6.35 -13.33
N LYS A 58 4.37 -7.61 -13.54
CA LYS A 58 3.46 -8.69 -13.91
C LYS A 58 2.43 -8.97 -12.80
N GLN A 59 2.86 -9.06 -11.55
CA GLN A 59 1.98 -9.28 -10.41
C GLN A 59 1.03 -8.10 -10.21
N MET A 60 1.53 -6.86 -10.33
CA MET A 60 0.70 -5.66 -10.23
C MET A 60 -0.35 -5.58 -11.34
N ALA A 61 0.00 -5.97 -12.58
CA ALA A 61 -0.97 -6.05 -13.68
C ALA A 61 -2.08 -7.06 -13.38
N TYR A 62 -1.74 -8.25 -12.86
CA TYR A 62 -2.75 -9.23 -12.48
C TYR A 62 -3.65 -8.75 -11.34
N VAL A 63 -3.08 -8.11 -10.32
CA VAL A 63 -3.86 -7.55 -9.23
C VAL A 63 -4.78 -6.44 -9.75
N ALA A 64 -4.28 -5.54 -10.60
CA ALA A 64 -5.07 -4.47 -11.17
C ALA A 64 -6.25 -5.02 -12.00
N ILE A 65 -5.99 -5.94 -12.91
CA ILE A 65 -7.05 -6.57 -13.72
C ILE A 65 -8.05 -7.31 -12.82
N GLY A 66 -7.56 -8.11 -11.87
CA GLY A 66 -8.40 -8.85 -10.93
C GLY A 66 -9.30 -7.95 -10.11
N MET A 67 -8.77 -6.81 -9.63
CA MET A 67 -9.53 -5.83 -8.86
C MET A 67 -10.60 -5.13 -9.72
N ALA A 68 -10.29 -4.80 -10.98
CA ALA A 68 -11.25 -4.21 -11.90
C ALA A 68 -12.40 -5.20 -12.21
N LEU A 69 -12.06 -6.46 -12.49
CA LEU A 69 -13.04 -7.51 -12.74
C LEU A 69 -13.92 -7.78 -11.50
N LEU A 70 -13.30 -7.87 -10.32
CA LEU A 70 -14.04 -8.07 -9.06
C LEU A 70 -15.02 -6.94 -8.80
N LEU A 71 -14.61 -5.68 -9.03
CA LEU A 71 -15.48 -4.52 -8.90
C LEU A 71 -16.66 -4.61 -9.89
N ALA A 72 -16.40 -4.93 -11.15
CA ALA A 72 -17.44 -5.07 -12.16
C ALA A 72 -18.45 -6.17 -11.78
N VAL A 73 -17.97 -7.34 -11.32
CA VAL A 73 -18.81 -8.45 -10.85
C VAL A 73 -19.67 -8.01 -9.65
N LEU A 74 -19.08 -7.34 -8.65
CA LEU A 74 -19.82 -6.84 -7.48
C LEU A 74 -20.93 -5.87 -7.88
N LEU A 75 -20.65 -4.94 -8.78
CA LEU A 75 -21.63 -3.95 -9.23
C LEU A 75 -22.78 -4.58 -10.03
N VAL A 76 -22.49 -5.60 -10.85
CA VAL A 76 -23.50 -6.26 -11.70
C VAL A 76 -24.33 -7.25 -10.90
N LEU A 77 -23.70 -8.16 -10.14
CA LEU A 77 -24.42 -9.24 -9.45
C LEU A 77 -25.18 -8.74 -8.22
N LEU A 78 -24.63 -7.79 -7.48
CA LEU A 78 -25.21 -7.33 -6.22
C LEU A 78 -26.05 -6.05 -6.37
N HIS A 79 -26.32 -5.57 -7.60
CA HIS A 79 -27.03 -4.31 -7.80
C HIS A 79 -28.45 -4.28 -7.18
N LYS A 80 -29.10 -5.44 -7.01
CA LYS A 80 -30.42 -5.56 -6.37
C LYS A 80 -30.37 -5.60 -4.84
N TRP A 81 -29.19 -5.85 -4.26
CA TRP A 81 -29.01 -6.15 -2.84
C TRP A 81 -28.04 -5.14 -2.22
N VAL A 82 -28.53 -3.98 -1.86
CA VAL A 82 -27.72 -2.85 -1.36
C VAL A 82 -26.81 -3.22 -0.20
N ALA A 83 -27.30 -3.96 0.79
CA ALA A 83 -26.51 -4.34 1.95
C ALA A 83 -25.31 -5.21 1.53
N TYR A 84 -25.53 -6.21 0.67
CA TYR A 84 -24.45 -7.06 0.16
C TYR A 84 -23.49 -6.30 -0.75
N GLN A 85 -23.98 -5.32 -1.50
CA GLN A 85 -23.15 -4.47 -2.35
C GLN A 85 -22.18 -3.62 -1.50
N MET A 86 -22.65 -3.07 -0.38
CA MET A 86 -21.79 -2.30 0.55
C MET A 86 -20.74 -3.20 1.22
N ILE A 87 -21.15 -4.38 1.71
CA ILE A 87 -20.22 -5.36 2.29
C ILE A 87 -19.18 -5.79 1.24
N GLY A 88 -19.63 -6.12 0.03
CA GLY A 88 -18.75 -6.48 -1.07
C GLY A 88 -17.74 -5.39 -1.41
N TYR A 89 -18.14 -4.12 -1.36
CA TYR A 89 -17.25 -2.99 -1.59
C TYR A 89 -16.15 -2.89 -0.50
N VAL A 90 -16.51 -3.07 0.78
CA VAL A 90 -15.52 -3.10 1.86
C VAL A 90 -14.53 -4.26 1.69
N VAL A 91 -15.03 -5.45 1.36
CA VAL A 91 -14.19 -6.62 1.07
C VAL A 91 -13.27 -6.35 -0.12
N TRP A 92 -13.78 -5.71 -1.17
CA TRP A 92 -13.00 -5.30 -2.33
C TRP A 92 -11.87 -4.33 -1.96
N MET A 93 -12.13 -3.33 -1.11
CA MET A 93 -11.10 -2.40 -0.62
C MET A 93 -9.99 -3.12 0.14
N ILE A 94 -10.37 -4.03 1.05
CA ILE A 94 -9.41 -4.80 1.86
C ILE A 94 -8.58 -5.71 0.94
N ALA A 95 -9.23 -6.44 0.04
CA ALA A 95 -8.57 -7.32 -0.92
C ALA A 95 -7.59 -6.54 -1.83
N GLY A 96 -7.99 -5.35 -2.30
CA GLY A 96 -7.15 -4.46 -3.09
C GLY A 96 -5.92 -4.00 -2.34
N THR A 97 -6.10 -3.56 -1.11
CA THR A 97 -4.98 -3.12 -0.26
C THR A 97 -3.98 -4.27 -0.05
N ILE A 98 -4.46 -5.44 0.35
CA ILE A 98 -3.59 -6.61 0.56
C ILE A 98 -2.93 -7.04 -0.75
N GLY A 99 -3.71 -7.10 -1.84
CA GLY A 99 -3.24 -7.51 -3.15
C GLY A 99 -2.14 -6.62 -3.71
N MET A 100 -2.15 -5.31 -3.41
CA MET A 100 -1.12 -4.37 -3.88
C MET A 100 0.09 -4.31 -2.94
N VAL A 101 -0.13 -4.42 -1.63
CA VAL A 101 0.95 -4.39 -0.63
C VAL A 101 1.83 -5.65 -0.72
N MET A 102 1.26 -6.83 -0.98
CA MET A 102 2.02 -8.08 -1.03
C MET A 102 3.12 -8.11 -2.11
N PRO A 103 2.84 -7.80 -3.40
CA PRO A 103 3.87 -7.74 -4.42
C PRO A 103 4.96 -6.71 -4.09
N PHE A 104 4.57 -5.53 -3.55
CA PHE A 104 5.52 -4.52 -3.14
C PHE A 104 6.44 -5.00 -2.02
N ARG A 105 5.90 -5.62 -0.96
CA ARG A 105 6.70 -6.18 0.15
C ARG A 105 7.64 -7.28 -0.32
N ARG A 106 7.22 -8.11 -1.27
CA ARG A 106 8.08 -9.15 -1.88
C ARG A 106 9.20 -8.51 -2.69
N ALA A 107 8.87 -7.58 -3.59
CA ALA A 107 9.87 -6.87 -4.40
C ALA A 107 10.89 -6.12 -3.52
N PHE A 108 10.43 -5.45 -2.46
CA PHE A 108 11.31 -4.79 -1.50
C PHE A 108 12.27 -5.77 -0.82
N ARG A 109 11.78 -6.92 -0.33
CA ARG A 109 12.62 -7.95 0.31
C ARG A 109 13.62 -8.55 -0.65
N ASP A 110 13.19 -8.89 -1.86
CA ASP A 110 14.05 -9.45 -2.90
C ASP A 110 15.15 -8.45 -3.30
N THR A 111 14.79 -7.16 -3.41
CA THR A 111 15.76 -6.08 -3.67
C THR A 111 16.78 -5.93 -2.54
N LEU A 112 16.33 -6.01 -1.27
CA LEU A 112 17.23 -5.96 -0.12
C LEU A 112 18.14 -7.19 -0.04
N ALA A 113 17.64 -8.38 -0.39
CA ALA A 113 18.42 -9.60 -0.44
C ALA A 113 19.53 -9.48 -1.50
N ALA A 114 19.19 -9.04 -2.72
CA ALA A 114 20.16 -8.80 -3.79
C ALA A 114 21.22 -7.75 -3.38
N LYS A 115 20.77 -6.65 -2.74
CA LYS A 115 21.67 -5.61 -2.22
C LYS A 115 22.69 -6.16 -1.22
N ARG A 116 22.26 -7.05 -0.31
CA ARG A 116 23.14 -7.66 0.68
C ARG A 116 24.11 -8.65 0.03
N LEU A 117 23.64 -9.43 -0.94
CA LEU A 117 24.45 -10.43 -1.64
C LEU A 117 25.60 -9.79 -2.41
N HIS A 118 25.32 -8.68 -3.10
CA HIS A 118 26.30 -7.99 -3.95
C HIS A 118 27.00 -6.81 -3.27
N ASN A 119 26.74 -6.58 -1.97
CA ASN A 119 27.31 -5.46 -1.20
C ASN A 119 27.09 -4.09 -1.87
N TRP A 120 25.95 -3.88 -2.51
CA TRP A 120 25.59 -2.61 -3.16
C TRP A 120 25.23 -1.53 -2.12
N TYR A 121 26.24 -1.01 -1.45
CA TYR A 121 26.05 0.08 -0.50
C TYR A 121 26.42 1.42 -1.15
N VAL A 122 25.47 2.36 -1.14
CA VAL A 122 25.69 3.71 -1.66
C VAL A 122 26.10 4.60 -0.51
N GLY A 123 27.32 5.11 -0.60
CA GLY A 123 27.89 6.03 0.39
C GLY A 123 28.84 5.37 1.40
N PRO A 124 29.60 6.17 2.17
CA PRO A 124 30.44 5.63 3.22
C PRO A 124 29.55 4.85 4.17
N ARG A 125 30.07 3.69 4.62
CA ARG A 125 29.42 2.86 5.65
C ARG A 125 29.45 3.63 6.96
N ASN A 126 28.66 4.70 7.03
CA ASN A 126 28.45 5.40 8.26
C ASN A 126 27.83 4.36 9.20
N THR A 127 28.59 3.97 10.19
CA THR A 127 28.06 3.53 11.46
C THR A 127 26.85 4.39 11.70
N VAL A 128 25.66 3.78 11.68
CA VAL A 128 24.45 4.47 12.06
C VAL A 128 24.68 4.87 13.51
N TRP A 129 25.18 6.07 13.69
CA TRP A 129 24.97 6.78 14.93
C TRP A 129 23.47 6.94 14.99
N SER A 130 22.80 5.95 15.57
CA SER A 130 21.43 6.14 16.02
C SER A 130 21.57 7.22 17.07
N ASP A 131 21.29 8.43 16.66
CA ASP A 131 21.25 9.54 17.57
C ASP A 131 20.08 9.23 18.52
N LEU A 132 20.40 8.57 19.62
CA LEU A 132 19.44 8.21 20.67
C LEU A 132 18.67 9.45 21.11
N ARG A 133 19.25 10.64 20.99
CA ARG A 133 18.58 11.93 21.22
C ARG A 133 17.44 12.17 20.21
N VAL A 134 17.65 11.87 18.91
CA VAL A 134 16.59 12.02 17.89
C VAL A 134 15.49 11.00 18.12
N ALA A 135 15.84 9.77 18.50
CA ALA A 135 14.85 8.74 18.84
C ALA A 135 14.06 9.12 20.11
N GLN A 136 14.72 9.67 21.13
CA GLN A 136 14.07 10.18 22.33
C GLN A 136 13.15 11.37 22.05
N LEU A 137 13.64 12.39 21.31
CA LEU A 137 12.84 13.55 20.90
C LEU A 137 11.63 13.16 20.04
N LYS A 138 11.78 12.16 19.17
CA LYS A 138 10.68 11.63 18.39
C LYS A 138 9.64 10.92 19.27
N ASN A 139 10.09 10.22 20.29
CA ASN A 139 9.22 9.54 21.23
C ASN A 139 8.52 10.52 22.19
N GLU A 140 9.21 11.57 22.63
CA GLU A 140 8.63 12.66 23.45
C GLU A 140 7.63 13.52 22.69
N ARG A 141 7.83 13.70 21.37
CA ARG A 141 6.91 14.45 20.48
C ARG A 141 5.85 13.54 19.82
N ALA A 142 5.94 12.24 19.99
CA ALA A 142 4.85 11.35 19.58
C ALA A 142 3.60 11.69 20.40
N ALA A 143 2.48 11.92 19.72
CA ALA A 143 1.23 12.20 20.39
C ALA A 143 0.96 11.09 21.43
N PRO A 144 0.75 11.45 22.71
CA PRO A 144 0.56 10.44 23.75
C PRO A 144 -0.64 9.56 23.37
N MET A 145 -0.52 8.25 23.58
CA MET A 145 -1.55 7.27 23.24
C MET A 145 -2.92 7.65 23.87
N ALA A 146 -2.91 8.40 24.97
CA ALA A 146 -4.09 8.96 25.60
C ALA A 146 -4.93 9.87 24.67
N LEU A 147 -4.32 10.52 23.67
CA LEU A 147 -5.04 11.32 22.68
C LEU A 147 -5.94 10.46 21.77
N PHE A 148 -5.62 9.19 21.58
CA PHE A 148 -6.47 8.26 20.82
C PHE A 148 -7.64 7.72 21.65
N ALA A 149 -7.58 7.83 22.98
CA ALA A 149 -8.69 7.44 23.85
C ALA A 149 -9.90 8.38 23.69
N VAL A 150 -9.69 9.65 23.36
CA VAL A 150 -10.78 10.64 23.19
C VAL A 150 -11.68 10.27 22.00
N PRO A 151 -11.19 10.08 20.75
CA PRO A 151 -12.06 9.68 19.66
C PRO A 151 -12.66 8.28 19.86
N ALA A 152 -11.94 7.36 20.50
CA ALA A 152 -12.48 6.05 20.82
C ALA A 152 -13.66 6.13 21.83
N ALA A 153 -13.55 6.96 22.87
CA ALA A 153 -14.61 7.18 23.85
C ALA A 153 -15.82 7.88 23.23
N LEU A 154 -15.58 8.88 22.36
CA LEU A 154 -16.64 9.57 21.60
C LEU A 154 -17.37 8.60 20.66
N SER A 155 -16.64 7.73 19.95
CA SER A 155 -17.24 6.74 19.06
C SER A 155 -18.09 5.72 19.86
N ALA A 156 -17.58 5.24 20.99
CA ALA A 156 -18.31 4.34 21.85
C ALA A 156 -19.59 5.01 22.44
N GLY A 157 -19.49 6.28 22.86
CA GLY A 157 -20.62 7.05 23.34
C GLY A 157 -21.70 7.28 22.29
N LEU A 158 -21.32 7.57 21.04
CA LEU A 158 -22.25 7.73 19.92
C LEU A 158 -22.96 6.40 19.57
N ILE A 159 -22.26 5.29 19.62
CA ILE A 159 -22.85 3.95 19.43
C ILE A 159 -23.86 3.66 20.54
N TRP A 160 -23.54 3.99 21.78
CA TRP A 160 -24.42 3.75 22.92
C TRP A 160 -25.69 4.65 22.92
N LEU A 161 -25.56 5.89 22.43
CA LEU A 161 -26.70 6.82 22.29
C LEU A 161 -27.56 6.55 21.04
N GLY A 162 -27.04 5.80 20.07
CA GLY A 162 -27.76 5.43 18.87
C GLY A 162 -28.58 4.14 18.97
N TYR A 163 -28.48 3.43 20.12
CA TYR A 163 -29.33 2.32 20.53
C TYR A 163 -30.38 2.82 21.50
#